data_b52d7975d29688945673815fb34e4f66
#
_entry.id   b52d7975d29688945673815fb34e4f66
#
_cell.length_a   1.000
_cell.length_b   1.000
_cell.length_c   1.000
_cell.angle_alpha   90.00
_cell.angle_beta   90.00
_cell.angle_gamma   90.00
#
_symmetry.space_group_name_H-M   'P 1'
#
loop_
_entity.id
_entity.type
_entity.pdbx_description
1 polymer ?
#
loop_
_entity_poly.entity_id
_entity_poly.type
_entity_poly.pdbx_seq_one_letter_code
_entity_poly.pdbx_strand_id
1 'polypeptide(L)'
;MHQQYTELVYFLADNGVDDAVPAWQLLQQGTDWQRHKLPKYAIPPREHWDDMVNTLVFLKHDLLPYIGPVKVLSGFRTQGYNRVAGGAGRSKHLSFSALDLKPVNDIKRSTLHNVLQDRWTTLGEQYKLGLGLYNGLRFHIDTGGYRRW
;
A
#
# COMPACT_ATOMS: atom_id res chain seq x y z
N MET A 1 17.11 -10.96 7.88
CA MET A 1 15.80 -10.26 7.89
C MET A 1 15.79 -9.06 8.83
N HIS A 2 16.25 -9.23 10.08
CA HIS A 2 16.24 -8.13 11.06
C HIS A 2 17.05 -6.91 10.61
N GLN A 3 18.26 -7.13 10.10
CA GLN A 3 19.11 -6.05 9.60
C GLN A 3 18.47 -5.31 8.42
N GLN A 4 17.90 -6.05 7.48
CA GLN A 4 17.24 -5.47 6.31
C GLN A 4 16.01 -4.64 6.72
N TYR A 5 15.26 -5.12 7.70
CA TYR A 5 14.13 -4.36 8.23
C TYR A 5 14.60 -3.05 8.87
N THR A 6 15.66 -3.11 9.67
CA THR A 6 16.23 -1.91 10.30
C THR A 6 16.68 -0.89 9.25
N GLU A 7 17.32 -1.36 8.19
CA GLU A 7 17.74 -0.49 7.08
C GLU A 7 16.54 0.15 6.38
N LEU A 8 15.46 -0.61 6.19
CA LEU A 8 14.23 -0.07 5.60
C LEU A 8 13.61 1.03 6.49
N VAL A 9 13.56 0.80 7.81
CA VAL A 9 13.04 1.79 8.75
C VAL A 9 13.82 3.10 8.63
N TYR A 10 15.14 3.04 8.62
CA TYR A 10 15.97 4.24 8.45
C TYR A 10 15.76 4.89 7.09
N PHE A 11 15.65 4.10 6.04
CA PHE A 11 15.41 4.62 4.70
C PHE A 11 14.09 5.39 4.62
N LEU A 12 13.03 4.87 5.22
CA LEU A 12 11.73 5.55 5.26
C LEU A 12 11.81 6.85 6.06
N ALA A 13 12.51 6.84 7.20
CA ALA A 13 12.71 8.04 8.02
C ALA A 13 13.51 9.11 7.28
N ASP A 14 14.57 8.72 6.58
CA ASP A 14 15.39 9.64 5.78
C ASP A 14 14.59 10.29 4.66
N ASN A 15 13.53 9.62 4.17
CA ASN A 15 12.64 10.14 3.15
C ASN A 15 11.39 10.82 3.71
N GLY A 16 11.28 10.95 5.03
CA GLY A 16 10.20 11.67 5.69
C GLY A 16 8.84 11.00 5.62
N VAL A 17 8.78 9.70 5.41
CA VAL A 17 7.52 8.95 5.26
C VAL A 17 7.30 7.85 6.30
N ASP A 18 8.15 7.79 7.31
CA ASP A 18 8.08 6.78 8.37
C ASP A 18 6.85 6.91 9.27
N ASP A 19 6.20 8.06 9.25
CA ASP A 19 5.00 8.34 10.05
C ASP A 19 3.68 8.12 9.28
N ALA A 20 3.74 7.72 8.00
CA ALA A 20 2.53 7.45 7.24
C ALA A 20 1.80 6.21 7.75
N VAL A 21 2.52 5.11 7.94
CA VAL A 21 2.05 3.86 8.56
C VAL A 21 3.21 3.20 9.27
N PRO A 22 2.95 2.31 10.26
CA PRO A 22 4.05 1.53 10.86
C PRO A 22 4.79 0.70 9.80
N ALA A 23 6.11 0.77 9.79
CA ALA A 23 6.93 0.13 8.76
C ALA A 23 6.67 -1.38 8.65
N TRP A 24 6.44 -2.07 9.78
CA TRP A 24 6.21 -3.52 9.76
C TRP A 24 4.95 -3.91 8.97
N GLN A 25 3.96 -3.00 8.91
CA GLN A 25 2.74 -3.27 8.13
C GLN A 25 3.01 -3.34 6.63
N LEU A 26 4.04 -2.63 6.14
CA LEU A 26 4.41 -2.65 4.73
C LEU A 26 4.93 -4.01 4.29
N LEU A 27 5.35 -4.84 5.23
CA LEU A 27 5.92 -6.16 4.96
C LEU A 27 4.86 -7.26 4.96
N GLN A 28 3.63 -6.97 5.35
CA GLN A 28 2.54 -7.94 5.32
C GLN A 28 2.16 -8.26 3.88
N GLN A 29 2.17 -9.55 3.55
CA GLN A 29 1.85 -9.99 2.18
C GLN A 29 0.35 -9.98 1.89
N GLY A 30 -0.47 -10.27 2.89
CA GLY A 30 -1.92 -10.31 2.76
C GLY A 30 -2.57 -10.84 4.03
N THR A 31 -3.88 -11.06 3.96
CA THR A 31 -4.68 -11.52 5.10
C THR A 31 -4.94 -13.03 5.11
N ASP A 32 -4.52 -13.73 4.07
CA ASP A 32 -4.80 -15.16 3.87
C ASP A 32 -3.57 -16.07 4.01
N TRP A 33 -2.51 -15.55 4.62
CA TRP A 33 -1.25 -16.28 4.77
C TRP A 33 -1.41 -17.59 5.56
N GLN A 34 -2.26 -17.60 6.62
CA GLN A 34 -2.51 -18.80 7.42
C GLN A 34 -3.20 -19.89 6.60
N ARG A 35 -4.23 -19.51 5.84
CA ARG A 35 -5.01 -20.44 5.04
C ARG A 35 -4.12 -21.17 4.02
N HIS A 36 -3.16 -20.46 3.47
CA HIS A 36 -2.26 -21.01 2.45
C HIS A 36 -0.92 -21.49 3.02
N LYS A 37 -0.72 -21.40 4.33
CA LYS A 37 0.53 -21.79 5.01
C LYS A 37 1.74 -21.07 4.43
N LEU A 38 1.60 -19.79 4.17
CA LEU A 38 2.65 -18.94 3.61
C LEU A 38 3.19 -17.98 4.67
N PRO A 39 4.39 -17.43 4.50
CA PRO A 39 4.91 -16.40 5.41
C PRO A 39 4.00 -15.18 5.44
N LYS A 40 3.75 -14.66 6.64
CA LYS A 40 2.97 -13.44 6.82
C LYS A 40 3.71 -12.22 6.27
N TYR A 41 5.04 -12.19 6.45
CA TYR A 41 5.88 -11.06 6.11
C TYR A 41 6.93 -11.43 5.07
N ALA A 42 7.34 -10.45 4.28
CA ALA A 42 8.47 -10.58 3.38
C ALA A 42 9.19 -9.23 3.27
N ILE A 43 10.50 -9.28 3.10
CA ILE A 43 11.32 -8.07 2.91
C ILE A 43 11.42 -7.77 1.42
N PRO A 44 11.04 -6.57 0.97
CA PRO A 44 11.18 -6.20 -0.42
C PRO A 44 12.66 -5.99 -0.79
N PRO A 45 13.05 -6.31 -2.04
CA PRO A 45 14.37 -5.96 -2.54
C PRO A 45 14.61 -4.46 -2.46
N ARG A 46 15.84 -4.08 -2.11
CA ARG A 46 16.20 -2.67 -1.94
C ARG A 46 15.90 -1.82 -3.17
N GLU A 47 16.05 -2.38 -4.35
CA GLU A 47 15.79 -1.69 -5.62
C GLU A 47 14.35 -1.17 -5.76
N HIS A 48 13.41 -1.67 -4.95
CA HIS A 48 12.00 -1.27 -4.98
C HIS A 48 11.61 -0.29 -3.87
N TRP A 49 12.53 0.07 -2.97
CA TRP A 49 12.17 0.89 -1.81
C TRP A 49 11.73 2.30 -2.21
N ASP A 50 12.33 2.89 -3.24
CA ASP A 50 11.94 4.20 -3.74
C ASP A 50 10.50 4.22 -4.24
N ASP A 51 10.02 3.12 -4.83
CA ASP A 51 8.64 3.03 -5.31
C ASP A 51 7.65 3.17 -4.17
N MET A 52 7.93 2.54 -3.02
CA MET A 52 7.06 2.68 -1.85
C MET A 52 7.12 4.08 -1.26
N VAL A 53 8.27 4.74 -1.30
CA VAL A 53 8.36 6.14 -0.84
C VAL A 53 7.40 7.01 -1.63
N ASN A 54 7.31 6.85 -2.95
CA ASN A 54 6.38 7.61 -3.78
C ASN A 54 4.92 7.39 -3.35
N THR A 55 4.56 6.16 -3.07
CA THR A 55 3.20 5.82 -2.62
C THR A 55 2.92 6.39 -1.23
N LEU A 56 3.88 6.32 -0.31
CA LEU A 56 3.73 6.85 1.04
C LEU A 56 3.67 8.38 1.05
N VAL A 57 4.35 9.06 0.13
CA VAL A 57 4.23 10.52 -0.01
C VAL A 57 2.79 10.90 -0.35
N PHE A 58 2.18 10.23 -1.32
CA PHE A 58 0.77 10.45 -1.65
C PHE A 58 -0.12 10.16 -0.44
N LEU A 59 0.07 9.02 0.21
CA LEU A 59 -0.73 8.62 1.37
C LEU A 59 -0.66 9.67 2.47
N LYS A 60 0.56 10.06 2.87
CA LYS A 60 0.79 10.98 3.98
C LYS A 60 0.23 12.38 3.71
N HIS A 61 0.49 12.94 2.53
CA HIS A 61 0.18 14.34 2.23
C HIS A 61 -1.20 14.55 1.65
N ASP A 62 -1.69 13.59 0.86
CA ASP A 62 -2.88 13.81 0.03
C ASP A 62 -4.04 12.87 0.35
N LEU A 63 -3.89 11.95 1.28
CA LEU A 63 -4.97 11.04 1.65
C LEU A 63 -5.25 11.03 3.15
N LEU A 64 -4.26 10.80 4.01
CA LEU A 64 -4.48 10.73 5.46
C LEU A 64 -5.12 11.98 6.05
N PRO A 65 -4.83 13.22 5.58
CA PRO A 65 -5.53 14.41 6.09
C PRO A 65 -7.04 14.40 5.89
N TYR A 66 -7.53 13.59 4.94
CA TYR A 66 -8.95 13.53 4.59
C TYR A 66 -9.69 12.38 5.23
N ILE A 67 -9.02 11.24 5.44
CA ILE A 67 -9.68 10.03 5.95
C ILE A 67 -9.14 9.56 7.30
N GLY A 68 -8.10 10.19 7.81
CA GLY A 68 -7.45 9.76 9.05
C GLY A 68 -6.57 8.52 8.85
N PRO A 69 -6.10 7.92 9.96
CA PRO A 69 -5.17 6.79 9.88
C PRO A 69 -5.76 5.59 9.18
N VAL A 70 -4.89 4.81 8.56
CA VAL A 70 -5.24 3.59 7.84
C VAL A 70 -4.46 2.41 8.38
N LYS A 71 -5.00 1.21 8.15
CA LYS A 71 -4.32 -0.06 8.42
C LYS A 71 -3.94 -0.68 7.08
N VAL A 72 -2.69 -1.13 6.96
CA VAL A 72 -2.23 -1.85 5.78
C VAL A 72 -2.64 -3.31 5.91
N LEU A 73 -3.33 -3.82 4.90
CA LEU A 73 -3.74 -5.22 4.80
C LEU A 73 -2.75 -6.03 3.96
N SER A 74 -2.18 -5.40 2.93
CA SER A 74 -1.16 -5.99 2.08
C SER A 74 -0.24 -4.90 1.57
N GLY A 75 1.05 -5.08 1.77
CA GLY A 75 2.10 -4.24 1.20
C GLY A 75 2.90 -5.02 0.17
N PHE A 76 4.17 -5.30 0.45
CA PHE A 76 4.98 -6.11 -0.45
C PHE A 76 4.48 -7.56 -0.50
N ARG A 77 4.48 -8.13 -1.71
CA ARG A 77 4.24 -9.56 -1.93
C ARG A 77 5.38 -10.17 -2.71
N THR A 78 5.80 -11.36 -2.31
CA THR A 78 6.64 -12.20 -3.15
C THR A 78 5.80 -12.74 -4.32
N GLN A 79 6.46 -13.12 -5.40
CA GLN A 79 5.78 -13.69 -6.55
C GLN A 79 5.02 -14.97 -6.17
N GLY A 80 5.62 -15.80 -5.32
CA GLY A 80 4.96 -17.02 -4.84
C GLY A 80 3.67 -16.75 -4.08
N TYR A 81 3.69 -15.79 -3.16
CA TYR A 81 2.47 -15.41 -2.43
C TYR A 81 1.41 -14.85 -3.38
N ASN A 82 1.81 -13.95 -4.28
CA ASN A 82 0.89 -13.32 -5.23
C ASN A 82 0.18 -14.36 -6.10
N ARG A 83 0.90 -15.36 -6.54
CA ARG A 83 0.35 -16.44 -7.36
C ARG A 83 -0.71 -17.23 -6.61
N VAL A 84 -0.43 -17.63 -5.38
CA VAL A 84 -1.36 -18.41 -4.55
C VAL A 84 -2.58 -17.58 -4.13
N ALA A 85 -2.40 -16.30 -3.86
CA ALA A 85 -3.48 -15.39 -3.49
C ALA A 85 -4.35 -14.97 -4.67
N GLY A 86 -4.04 -15.39 -5.89
CA GLY A 86 -4.79 -15.03 -7.08
C GLY A 86 -4.56 -13.60 -7.56
N GLY A 87 -3.43 -13.00 -7.20
CA GLY A 87 -3.07 -11.65 -7.63
C GLY A 87 -2.73 -11.58 -9.11
N ALA A 88 -2.83 -10.37 -9.68
CA ALA A 88 -2.47 -10.13 -11.07
C ALA A 88 -0.99 -10.41 -11.32
N GLY A 89 -0.65 -10.95 -12.49
CA GLY A 89 0.73 -11.29 -12.83
C GLY A 89 1.68 -10.10 -12.84
N ARG A 90 1.15 -8.89 -13.08
CA ARG A 90 1.91 -7.62 -13.03
C ARG A 90 1.49 -6.74 -11.85
N SER A 91 1.10 -7.37 -10.74
CA SER A 91 0.68 -6.66 -9.54
C SER A 91 1.77 -5.71 -9.05
N LYS A 92 1.37 -4.51 -8.66
CA LYS A 92 2.29 -3.51 -8.08
C LYS A 92 2.71 -3.84 -6.66
N HIS A 93 2.09 -4.83 -6.02
CA HIS A 93 2.59 -5.40 -4.77
C HIS A 93 3.94 -6.10 -4.96
N LEU A 94 4.20 -6.65 -6.14
CA LEU A 94 5.46 -7.32 -6.47
C LEU A 94 6.65 -6.34 -6.52
N SER A 95 6.40 -5.10 -6.91
CA SER A 95 7.42 -4.05 -7.01
C SER A 95 7.42 -3.10 -5.81
N PHE A 96 6.71 -3.46 -4.74
CA PHE A 96 6.64 -2.67 -3.51
C PHE A 96 6.16 -1.23 -3.75
N SER A 97 5.17 -1.06 -4.62
CA SER A 97 4.55 0.25 -4.85
C SER A 97 3.07 0.27 -4.48
N ALA A 98 2.49 -0.86 -4.12
CA ALA A 98 1.06 -1.00 -3.85
C ALA A 98 0.77 -1.26 -2.38
N LEU A 99 -0.35 -0.70 -1.93
CA LEU A 99 -0.91 -0.93 -0.60
C LEU A 99 -2.40 -1.22 -0.73
N ASP A 100 -2.84 -2.30 -0.09
CA ASP A 100 -4.25 -2.53 0.20
C ASP A 100 -4.50 -2.02 1.62
N LEU A 101 -5.48 -1.15 1.76
CA LEU A 101 -5.69 -0.36 2.96
C LEU A 101 -7.14 -0.42 3.43
N LYS A 102 -7.32 -0.11 4.71
CA LYS A 102 -8.63 0.06 5.33
C LYS A 102 -8.55 1.21 6.33
N PRO A 103 -9.54 2.14 6.37
CA PRO A 103 -9.56 3.19 7.39
C PRO A 103 -9.68 2.60 8.80
N VAL A 104 -9.01 3.22 9.77
CA VAL A 104 -9.13 2.88 11.19
C VAL A 104 -10.37 3.54 11.79
N ASN A 105 -10.64 4.80 11.43
CA ASN A 105 -11.79 5.53 11.92
C ASN A 105 -13.08 5.10 11.23
N ASP A 106 -14.21 5.30 11.91
CA ASP A 106 -15.51 5.11 11.28
C ASP A 106 -15.71 6.13 10.18
N ILE A 107 -15.99 5.65 8.98
CA ILE A 107 -16.28 6.49 7.82
C ILE A 107 -17.30 5.76 6.95
N LYS A 108 -18.26 6.48 6.43
CA LYS A 108 -19.22 5.88 5.49
C LYS A 108 -18.53 5.51 4.20
N ARG A 109 -18.92 4.38 3.61
CA ARG A 109 -18.34 3.91 2.36
C ARG A 109 -18.45 4.96 1.26
N SER A 110 -19.61 5.63 1.14
CA SER A 110 -19.82 6.68 0.14
C SER A 110 -18.88 7.87 0.34
N THR A 111 -18.65 8.27 1.59
CA THR A 111 -17.72 9.36 1.92
C THR A 111 -16.29 8.97 1.54
N LEU A 112 -15.87 7.75 1.91
CA LEU A 112 -14.55 7.25 1.56
C LEU A 112 -14.35 7.22 0.05
N HIS A 113 -15.30 6.67 -0.69
CA HIS A 113 -15.21 6.57 -2.15
C HIS A 113 -15.16 7.94 -2.81
N ASN A 114 -15.94 8.91 -2.30
CA ASN A 114 -15.90 10.27 -2.83
C ASN A 114 -14.53 10.92 -2.64
N VAL A 115 -13.93 10.76 -1.46
CA VAL A 115 -12.57 11.28 -1.20
C VAL A 115 -11.56 10.62 -2.13
N LEU A 116 -11.58 9.29 -2.21
CA LEU A 116 -10.63 8.55 -3.03
C LEU A 116 -10.73 8.93 -4.50
N GLN A 117 -11.94 9.02 -5.04
CA GLN A 117 -12.15 9.39 -6.44
C GLN A 117 -11.77 10.85 -6.71
N ASP A 118 -12.03 11.74 -5.77
CA ASP A 118 -11.62 13.14 -5.87
C ASP A 118 -10.10 13.28 -5.91
N ARG A 119 -9.41 12.59 -5.00
CA ARG A 119 -7.94 12.61 -4.99
C ARG A 119 -7.35 12.02 -6.27
N TRP A 120 -7.96 10.93 -6.76
CA TRP A 120 -7.54 10.33 -8.01
C TRP A 120 -7.74 11.28 -9.21
N THR A 121 -8.89 11.93 -9.28
CA THR A 121 -9.20 12.88 -10.37
C THR A 121 -8.26 14.09 -10.33
N THR A 122 -8.00 14.63 -9.14
CA THR A 122 -7.23 15.87 -8.97
C THR A 122 -5.72 15.66 -9.08
N LEU A 123 -5.20 14.57 -8.50
CA LEU A 123 -3.76 14.33 -8.34
C LEU A 123 -3.26 13.06 -8.99
N GLY A 124 -4.15 12.25 -9.57
CA GLY A 124 -3.80 10.91 -10.03
C GLY A 124 -2.73 10.90 -11.10
N GLU A 125 -2.80 11.79 -12.08
CA GLU A 125 -1.78 11.86 -13.14
C GLU A 125 -0.42 12.24 -12.59
N GLN A 126 -0.38 13.21 -11.67
CA GLN A 126 0.86 13.69 -11.06
C GLN A 126 1.60 12.55 -10.34
N TYR A 127 0.86 11.73 -9.57
CA TYR A 127 1.43 10.63 -8.81
C TYR A 127 1.47 9.31 -9.58
N LYS A 128 0.97 9.26 -10.80
CA LYS A 128 0.74 8.00 -11.54
C LYS A 128 -0.07 7.02 -10.68
N LEU A 129 -1.17 7.51 -10.13
CA LEU A 129 -1.94 6.82 -9.11
C LEU A 129 -2.83 5.73 -9.71
N GLY A 130 -2.67 4.50 -9.22
CA GLY A 130 -3.62 3.41 -9.40
C GLY A 130 -4.55 3.38 -8.21
N LEU A 131 -5.86 3.39 -8.45
CA LEU A 131 -6.89 3.33 -7.41
C LEU A 131 -7.82 2.16 -7.67
N GLY A 132 -7.92 1.25 -6.71
CA GLY A 132 -8.89 0.15 -6.73
C GLY A 132 -9.86 0.29 -5.57
N LEU A 133 -11.17 0.12 -5.86
CA LEU A 133 -12.23 0.16 -4.85
C LEU A 133 -12.75 -1.26 -4.66
N TYR A 134 -12.60 -1.78 -3.44
CA TYR A 134 -13.00 -3.15 -3.10
C TYR A 134 -14.27 -3.17 -2.26
N ASN A 135 -14.68 -4.33 -1.83
CA ASN A 135 -15.86 -4.50 -0.98
C ASN A 135 -15.64 -3.84 0.38
N GLY A 136 -16.72 -3.27 0.94
CA GLY A 136 -16.67 -2.60 2.23
C GLY A 136 -15.84 -1.32 2.16
N LEU A 137 -14.89 -1.19 3.08
CA LEU A 137 -14.03 -0.01 3.19
C LEU A 137 -12.60 -0.27 2.70
N ARG A 138 -12.36 -1.40 2.04
CA ARG A 138 -11.04 -1.76 1.54
C ARG A 138 -10.80 -1.06 0.21
N PHE A 139 -9.57 -0.60 0.02
CA PHE A 139 -9.16 0.02 -1.23
C PHE A 139 -7.68 -0.22 -1.50
N HIS A 140 -7.29 -0.03 -2.73
CA HIS A 140 -5.93 -0.20 -3.22
C HIS A 140 -5.39 1.12 -3.74
N ILE A 141 -4.14 1.45 -3.40
CA ILE A 141 -3.41 2.54 -4.04
C ILE A 141 -2.03 2.05 -4.47
N ASP A 142 -1.54 2.58 -5.57
CA ASP A 142 -0.15 2.44 -6.00
C ASP A 142 0.26 3.66 -6.82
N THR A 143 1.54 3.80 -7.09
CA THR A 143 2.08 4.89 -7.92
C THR A 143 2.77 4.33 -9.16
N GLY A 144 2.26 3.22 -9.70
CA GLY A 144 2.82 2.53 -10.85
C GLY A 144 2.12 2.77 -12.17
N GLY A 145 1.16 3.68 -12.23
CA GLY A 145 0.45 4.01 -13.46
C GLY A 145 -0.94 4.57 -13.19
N TYR A 146 -1.29 5.65 -13.88
CA TYR A 146 -2.57 6.32 -13.69
C TYR A 146 -3.71 5.46 -14.23
N ARG A 147 -4.51 4.87 -13.34
CA ARG A 147 -5.63 4.01 -13.68
C ARG A 147 -6.56 3.80 -12.49
N ARG A 148 -7.77 3.34 -12.75
CA ARG A 148 -8.79 3.11 -11.71
C ARG A 148 -9.61 1.86 -12.04
N TRP A 149 -9.94 1.09 -11.01
CA TRP A 149 -10.85 -0.06 -11.14
C TRP A 149 -11.70 -0.29 -9.89
#